data_ee2e8f844dc69b1a3df7c4f4b7d3cc8b
#
_entry.id   ee2e8f844dc69b1a3df7c4f4b7d3cc8b
#
_cell.length_a   1.000
_cell.length_b   1.000
_cell.length_c   1.000
_cell.angle_alpha   90.00
_cell.angle_beta   90.00
_cell.angle_gamma   90.00
#
_symmetry.space_group_name_H-M   'P 1'
#
loop_
_entity.id
_entity.type
_entity.pdbx_description
1 polymer ?
#
loop_
_entity_poly.entity_id
_entity_poly.type
_entity_poly.pdbx_seq_one_letter_code
_entity_poly.pdbx_strand_id
1 'polypeptide(L)'
;VQGRVAQDFYSRARNYNIPHGYAAIAAAPVGYIKGSYTEQSIRFRERNLDFLIGGNHKFGDYGIDVTFGGNQMFRRNENLNVSVQDFVVRDLYTIMNGRVKTPQYSLNERAVNSLYGSAEISFKNYLYVSSTLRNDWFSTLAPDNRSILYPSVTTSFIFSDAFKSRMPAWLSFGKIRAAYAEVGDDNVDAYSHSLYYQVNNNSYPSPSGDLVPVGSISASTIPNANLRPLR
;
A
#
# COMPACT_ATOMS: atom_id res chain seq x y z
N VAL A 1 1.64 9.99 -26.62
CA VAL A 1 2.39 8.99 -25.86
C VAL A 1 3.07 9.65 -24.68
N GLN A 2 2.99 9.07 -23.50
CA GLN A 2 3.62 9.59 -22.28
C GLN A 2 4.24 8.45 -21.49
N GLY A 3 5.46 8.68 -20.96
CA GLY A 3 6.10 7.85 -19.95
C GLY A 3 6.43 8.68 -18.72
N ARG A 4 6.24 8.14 -17.52
CA ARG A 4 6.59 8.78 -16.25
C ARG A 4 7.32 7.82 -15.34
N VAL A 5 8.31 8.34 -14.64
CA VAL A 5 9.01 7.67 -13.54
C VAL A 5 8.94 8.59 -12.34
N ALA A 6 8.39 8.10 -11.24
CA ALA A 6 8.37 8.81 -9.97
C ALA A 6 8.98 7.94 -8.88
N GLN A 7 9.72 8.56 -7.97
CA GLN A 7 10.25 7.89 -6.79
C GLN A 7 10.12 8.81 -5.59
N ASP A 8 9.44 8.29 -4.56
CA ASP A 8 9.36 8.90 -3.25
C ASP A 8 10.22 8.10 -2.28
N PHE A 9 11.00 8.80 -1.46
CA PHE A 9 11.78 8.16 -0.42
C PHE A 9 11.93 9.06 0.79
N TYR A 10 11.98 8.46 1.96
CA TYR A 10 12.42 9.13 3.17
C TYR A 10 13.24 8.19 4.06
N SER A 11 14.12 8.77 4.84
CA SER A 11 14.82 8.11 5.93
C SER A 11 14.50 8.86 7.21
N ARG A 12 14.08 8.12 8.25
CA ARG A 12 13.74 8.66 9.55
C ARG A 12 14.57 7.98 10.61
N ALA A 13 15.32 8.75 11.38
CA ALA A 13 15.96 8.30 12.60
C ALA A 13 15.16 8.78 13.81
N ARG A 14 14.97 7.91 14.80
CA ARG A 14 14.33 8.21 16.08
C ARG A 14 15.14 7.62 17.20
N ASN A 15 15.28 8.39 18.28
CA ASN A 15 15.92 7.94 19.49
C ASN A 15 14.94 8.11 20.66
N TYR A 16 14.84 7.08 21.49
CA TYR A 16 14.07 7.11 22.73
C TYR A 16 15.00 6.76 23.87
N ASN A 17 14.90 7.53 24.94
CA ASN A 17 15.72 7.30 26.14
C ASN A 17 14.84 7.33 27.38
N ILE A 18 15.08 6.39 28.27
CA ILE A 18 14.53 6.34 29.62
C ILE A 18 15.72 6.46 30.58
N PRO A 19 15.77 7.50 31.41
CA PRO A 19 16.91 7.70 32.31
C PRO A 19 16.99 6.62 33.39
N HIS A 20 18.17 6.45 33.95
CA HIS A 20 18.38 5.60 35.11
C HIS A 20 17.58 6.11 36.31
N GLY A 21 16.93 5.19 37.04
CA GLY A 21 16.10 5.53 38.20
C GLY A 21 14.66 5.95 37.88
N TYR A 22 14.23 5.82 36.62
CA TYR A 22 12.84 6.02 36.27
C TYR A 22 11.96 4.88 36.84
N ALA A 23 11.32 5.13 37.96
CA ALA A 23 10.56 4.15 38.74
C ALA A 23 9.04 4.28 38.57
N ALA A 24 8.59 4.83 37.48
CA ALA A 24 7.21 5.35 37.40
C ALA A 24 6.09 4.32 37.27
N ILE A 25 6.38 3.03 37.04
CA ILE A 25 5.28 2.05 36.85
C ILE A 25 5.67 0.74 37.51
N ALA A 26 4.80 0.25 38.39
CA ALA A 26 4.96 -1.06 39.08
C ALA A 26 5.02 -2.27 38.11
N ALA A 27 4.78 -2.10 36.84
CA ALA A 27 4.83 -3.09 35.77
C ALA A 27 6.01 -2.90 34.80
N ALA A 28 6.93 -1.97 35.04
CA ALA A 28 8.08 -1.78 34.16
C ALA A 28 9.04 -2.98 34.26
N PRO A 29 9.51 -3.56 33.14
CA PRO A 29 10.54 -4.59 33.16
C PRO A 29 11.77 -4.09 33.94
N VAL A 30 12.40 -5.01 34.67
CA VAL A 30 13.53 -4.70 35.61
C VAL A 30 14.65 -3.88 34.93
N GLY A 31 14.90 -4.07 33.65
CA GLY A 31 15.91 -3.32 32.88
C GLY A 31 15.64 -1.82 32.74
N TYR A 32 14.39 -1.38 32.83
CA TYR A 32 14.04 0.05 32.75
C TYR A 32 14.41 0.86 33.99
N ILE A 33 14.54 0.22 35.15
CA ILE A 33 14.99 0.89 36.38
C ILE A 33 16.43 1.40 36.22
N LYS A 34 17.26 0.72 35.44
CA LYS A 34 18.66 1.09 35.14
C LYS A 34 18.82 1.86 33.84
N GLY A 35 17.69 2.30 33.25
CA GLY A 35 17.67 3.04 32.03
C GLY A 35 17.54 2.17 30.76
N SER A 36 17.04 2.81 29.71
CA SER A 36 16.98 2.21 28.38
C SER A 36 17.21 3.24 27.28
N TYR A 37 17.71 2.77 26.15
CA TYR A 37 17.88 3.57 24.95
C TYR A 37 17.45 2.76 23.73
N THR A 38 16.73 3.40 22.84
CA THR A 38 16.27 2.78 21.60
C THR A 38 16.64 3.67 20.43
N GLU A 39 17.30 3.10 19.46
CA GLU A 39 17.58 3.73 18.17
C GLU A 39 16.79 3.04 17.07
N GLN A 40 16.00 3.80 16.34
CA GLN A 40 15.17 3.32 15.25
C GLN A 40 15.55 4.01 13.95
N SER A 41 15.78 3.23 12.89
CA SER A 41 15.99 3.70 11.53
C SER A 41 14.89 3.13 10.62
N ILE A 42 14.10 4.01 10.05
CA ILE A 42 13.05 3.66 9.08
C ILE A 42 13.49 4.19 7.73
N ARG A 43 13.47 3.33 6.71
CA ARG A 43 13.70 3.67 5.31
C ARG A 43 12.49 3.30 4.49
N PHE A 44 11.91 4.29 3.85
CA PHE A 44 10.77 4.10 2.93
C PHE A 44 11.18 4.50 1.53
N ARG A 45 10.77 3.69 0.57
CA ARG A 45 10.91 3.98 -0.85
C ARG A 45 9.69 3.46 -1.60
N GLU A 46 9.10 4.31 -2.42
CA GLU A 46 8.08 3.96 -3.38
C GLU A 46 8.52 4.40 -4.76
N ARG A 47 8.39 3.54 -5.75
CA ARG A 47 8.68 3.81 -7.15
C ARG A 47 7.46 3.51 -7.99
N ASN A 48 7.10 4.45 -8.85
CA ASN A 48 6.03 4.35 -9.82
C ASN A 48 6.59 4.51 -11.24
N LEU A 49 6.25 3.57 -12.10
CA LEU A 49 6.54 3.60 -13.53
C LEU A 49 5.22 3.60 -14.27
N ASP A 50 4.99 4.61 -15.10
CA ASP A 50 3.75 4.77 -15.87
C ASP A 50 4.04 4.88 -17.36
N PHE A 51 3.16 4.29 -18.15
CA PHE A 51 3.07 4.62 -19.56
C PHE A 51 1.60 4.88 -19.95
N LEU A 52 1.41 5.77 -20.92
CA LEU A 52 0.09 6.10 -21.47
C LEU A 52 0.21 6.37 -22.97
N ILE A 53 -0.68 5.74 -23.73
CA ILE A 53 -0.83 5.94 -25.16
C ILE A 53 -2.29 6.33 -25.40
N GLY A 54 -2.55 7.37 -26.16
CA GLY A 54 -3.88 7.78 -26.49
C GLY A 54 -3.97 8.34 -27.90
N GLY A 55 -5.17 8.31 -28.43
CA GLY A 55 -5.51 8.88 -29.71
C GLY A 55 -6.97 9.30 -29.76
N ASN A 56 -7.25 10.34 -30.54
CA ASN A 56 -8.61 10.80 -30.77
C ASN A 56 -8.84 11.00 -32.27
N HIS A 57 -10.10 10.85 -32.67
CA HIS A 57 -10.51 11.10 -34.04
C HIS A 57 -11.96 11.57 -34.10
N LYS A 58 -12.29 12.39 -35.10
CA LYS A 58 -13.67 12.85 -35.38
C LYS A 58 -14.13 12.36 -36.75
N PHE A 59 -15.32 11.76 -36.77
CA PHE A 59 -16.02 11.27 -37.98
C PHE A 59 -17.35 12.00 -38.10
N GLY A 60 -17.38 13.12 -38.80
CA GLY A 60 -18.59 13.95 -38.90
C GLY A 60 -19.10 14.38 -37.53
N ASP A 61 -20.26 13.93 -37.13
CA ASP A 61 -20.93 14.24 -35.85
C ASP A 61 -20.38 13.43 -34.67
N TYR A 62 -19.53 12.42 -34.88
CA TYR A 62 -18.99 11.54 -33.84
C TYR A 62 -17.54 11.88 -33.53
N GLY A 63 -17.22 11.90 -32.26
CA GLY A 63 -15.83 11.93 -31.75
C GLY A 63 -15.54 10.67 -30.97
N ILE A 64 -14.33 10.16 -31.12
CA ILE A 64 -13.81 9.01 -30.37
C ILE A 64 -12.48 9.44 -29.73
N ASP A 65 -12.33 9.18 -28.44
CA ASP A 65 -11.09 9.30 -27.70
C ASP A 65 -10.79 7.97 -27.01
N VAL A 66 -9.59 7.44 -27.20
CA VAL A 66 -9.18 6.16 -26.62
C VAL A 66 -7.83 6.34 -25.96
N THR A 67 -7.69 5.83 -24.74
CA THR A 67 -6.42 5.75 -24.04
C THR A 67 -6.15 4.34 -23.54
N PHE A 68 -4.88 3.97 -23.52
CA PHE A 68 -4.38 2.74 -22.95
C PHE A 68 -3.10 3.02 -22.17
N GLY A 69 -2.96 2.44 -20.99
CA GLY A 69 -1.80 2.66 -20.16
C GLY A 69 -1.55 1.52 -19.17
N GLY A 70 -0.44 1.63 -18.50
CA GLY A 70 -0.07 0.73 -17.42
C GLY A 70 0.74 1.45 -16.36
N ASN A 71 0.68 0.92 -15.16
CA ASN A 71 1.45 1.39 -14.02
C ASN A 71 2.08 0.20 -13.30
N GLN A 72 3.31 0.38 -12.85
CA GLN A 72 3.97 -0.49 -11.89
C GLN A 72 4.35 0.31 -10.66
N MET A 73 3.74 0.00 -9.53
CA MET A 73 4.10 0.52 -8.22
C MET A 73 4.93 -0.53 -7.47
N PHE A 74 6.04 -0.11 -6.89
CA PHE A 74 6.84 -0.92 -5.97
C PHE A 74 7.15 -0.09 -4.72
N ARG A 75 6.76 -0.63 -3.56
CA ARG A 75 6.96 -0.02 -2.25
C ARG A 75 7.82 -0.93 -1.39
N ARG A 76 8.81 -0.35 -0.72
CA ARG A 76 9.67 -1.00 0.26
C ARG A 76 9.72 -0.16 1.53
N ASN A 77 9.38 -0.78 2.64
CA ASN A 77 9.48 -0.20 3.97
C ASN A 77 10.38 -1.08 4.83
N GLU A 78 11.49 -0.53 5.27
CA GLU A 78 12.52 -1.20 6.06
C GLU A 78 12.63 -0.49 7.41
N ASN A 79 12.52 -1.25 8.48
CA ASN A 79 12.59 -0.74 9.84
C ASN A 79 13.61 -1.55 10.66
N LEU A 80 14.66 -0.88 11.10
CA LEU A 80 15.64 -1.41 12.03
C LEU A 80 15.45 -0.70 13.36
N ASN A 81 15.20 -1.45 14.42
CA ASN A 81 15.05 -0.97 15.79
C ASN A 81 16.02 -1.72 16.69
N VAL A 82 16.86 -0.99 17.40
CA VAL A 82 17.79 -1.56 18.39
C VAL A 82 17.48 -0.96 19.73
N SER A 83 16.98 -1.79 20.64
CA SER A 83 16.68 -1.40 22.01
C SER A 83 17.72 -1.98 22.95
N VAL A 84 18.20 -1.16 23.88
CA VAL A 84 19.12 -1.58 24.95
C VAL A 84 18.55 -1.20 26.30
N GLN A 85 18.77 -2.09 27.25
CA GLN A 85 18.34 -1.93 28.66
C GLN A 85 19.44 -2.31 29.60
N ASP A 86 19.31 -1.93 30.86
CA ASP A 86 20.29 -2.20 31.95
C ASP A 86 21.63 -1.56 31.62
N PHE A 87 21.71 -0.23 31.69
CA PHE A 87 22.92 0.53 31.42
C PHE A 87 24.09 0.15 32.33
N VAL A 88 25.24 -0.02 31.72
CA VAL A 88 26.53 -0.23 32.45
C VAL A 88 27.01 1.09 33.02
N VAL A 89 26.94 2.16 32.22
CA VAL A 89 27.32 3.52 32.62
C VAL A 89 26.05 4.36 32.69
N ARG A 90 25.81 4.95 33.84
CA ARG A 90 24.63 5.78 34.10
C ARG A 90 24.57 6.97 33.13
N ASP A 91 23.36 7.21 32.59
CA ASP A 91 23.01 8.34 31.72
C ASP A 91 23.82 8.46 30.40
N LEU A 92 24.50 7.40 29.99
CA LEU A 92 25.15 7.28 28.69
C LEU A 92 24.22 6.61 27.70
N TYR A 93 23.58 7.41 26.81
CA TYR A 93 22.59 6.95 25.84
C TYR A 93 23.24 6.52 24.51
N THR A 94 23.60 5.25 24.45
CA THR A 94 24.14 4.61 23.25
C THR A 94 23.75 3.13 23.22
N ILE A 95 23.58 2.56 22.02
CA ILE A 95 23.26 1.13 21.84
C ILE A 95 24.36 0.20 22.38
N MET A 96 25.55 0.72 22.63
CA MET A 96 26.66 -0.07 23.20
C MET A 96 26.60 -0.17 24.73
N ASN A 97 25.84 0.69 25.40
CA ASN A 97 25.85 0.82 26.86
C ASN A 97 24.86 -0.09 27.60
N GLY A 98 24.04 -0.88 26.89
CA GLY A 98 23.07 -1.80 27.52
C GLY A 98 23.64 -3.20 27.70
N ARG A 99 23.34 -3.86 28.83
CA ARG A 99 23.61 -5.30 29.03
C ARG A 99 22.68 -6.17 28.23
N VAL A 100 21.39 -5.77 28.11
CA VAL A 100 20.39 -6.43 27.31
C VAL A 100 20.23 -5.66 26.00
N LYS A 101 20.44 -6.33 24.87
CA LYS A 101 20.34 -5.77 23.52
C LYS A 101 19.29 -6.54 22.74
N THR A 102 18.29 -5.84 22.23
CA THR A 102 17.18 -6.44 21.47
C THR A 102 17.08 -5.78 20.09
N PRO A 103 17.81 -6.32 19.10
CA PRO A 103 17.64 -5.88 17.72
C PRO A 103 16.32 -6.44 17.14
N GLN A 104 15.62 -5.61 16.39
CA GLN A 104 14.43 -5.99 15.63
C GLN A 104 14.57 -5.44 14.22
N TYR A 105 14.32 -6.28 13.26
CA TYR A 105 14.34 -5.90 11.85
C TYR A 105 13.03 -6.34 11.18
N SER A 106 12.41 -5.44 10.45
CA SER A 106 11.27 -5.75 9.61
C SER A 106 11.42 -5.15 8.22
N LEU A 107 11.06 -5.94 7.24
CA LEU A 107 11.02 -5.57 5.83
C LEU A 107 9.64 -5.86 5.30
N ASN A 108 8.99 -4.84 4.75
CA ASN A 108 7.71 -4.97 4.07
C ASN A 108 7.86 -4.48 2.63
N GLU A 109 7.56 -5.35 1.68
CA GLU A 109 7.59 -5.06 0.25
C GLU A 109 6.22 -5.32 -0.36
N ARG A 110 5.77 -4.42 -1.23
CA ARG A 110 4.51 -4.51 -1.95
C ARG A 110 4.70 -4.05 -3.38
N ALA A 111 4.14 -4.79 -4.30
CA ALA A 111 4.08 -4.43 -5.71
C ALA A 111 2.64 -4.49 -6.21
N VAL A 112 2.28 -3.53 -7.05
CA VAL A 112 1.03 -3.51 -7.79
C VAL A 112 1.35 -3.25 -9.25
N ASN A 113 0.95 -4.16 -10.13
CA ASN A 113 1.01 -3.96 -11.57
C ASN A 113 -0.39 -3.69 -12.07
N SER A 114 -0.54 -2.70 -12.94
CA SER A 114 -1.85 -2.26 -13.43
C SER A 114 -1.82 -2.09 -14.93
N LEU A 115 -2.89 -2.53 -15.59
CA LEU A 115 -3.21 -2.15 -16.95
C LEU A 115 -4.58 -1.50 -16.97
N TYR A 116 -4.70 -0.42 -17.73
CA TYR A 116 -5.98 0.30 -17.83
C TYR A 116 -6.20 0.85 -19.22
N GLY A 117 -7.46 1.02 -19.55
CA GLY A 117 -7.88 1.65 -20.79
C GLY A 117 -9.14 2.47 -20.58
N SER A 118 -9.32 3.48 -21.39
CA SER A 118 -10.55 4.25 -21.46
C SER A 118 -10.97 4.49 -22.92
N ALA A 119 -12.26 4.56 -23.13
CA ALA A 119 -12.84 4.97 -24.39
C ALA A 119 -13.99 5.94 -24.12
N GLU A 120 -13.99 7.06 -24.82
CA GLU A 120 -15.08 8.02 -24.85
C GLU A 120 -15.61 8.16 -26.27
N ILE A 121 -16.93 8.09 -26.42
CA ILE A 121 -17.63 8.37 -27.66
C ILE A 121 -18.48 9.61 -27.41
N SER A 122 -18.35 10.61 -28.28
CA SER A 122 -19.18 11.80 -28.28
C SER A 122 -20.03 11.88 -29.56
N PHE A 123 -21.27 12.37 -29.43
CA PHE A 123 -22.15 12.63 -30.54
C PHE A 123 -22.64 14.07 -30.52
N LYS A 124 -22.40 14.82 -31.61
CA LYS A 124 -22.77 16.24 -31.82
C LYS A 124 -22.42 17.17 -30.65
N ASN A 125 -21.41 16.82 -29.85
CA ASN A 125 -20.94 17.55 -28.65
C ASN A 125 -22.00 17.70 -27.53
N TYR A 126 -23.14 17.00 -27.60
CA TYR A 126 -24.14 17.02 -26.54
C TYR A 126 -24.32 15.68 -25.81
N LEU A 127 -23.96 14.56 -26.45
CA LEU A 127 -23.99 13.24 -25.79
C LEU A 127 -22.57 12.69 -25.71
N TYR A 128 -22.18 12.28 -24.51
CA TYR A 128 -20.89 11.64 -24.21
C TYR A 128 -21.12 10.36 -23.45
N VAL A 129 -20.50 9.30 -23.89
CA VAL A 129 -20.45 8.01 -23.18
C VAL A 129 -18.99 7.63 -23.04
N SER A 130 -18.53 7.51 -21.80
CA SER A 130 -17.17 7.06 -21.51
C SER A 130 -17.18 5.78 -20.67
N SER A 131 -16.24 4.90 -20.94
CA SER A 131 -16.02 3.66 -20.20
C SER A 131 -14.55 3.54 -19.84
N THR A 132 -14.27 3.07 -18.64
CA THR A 132 -12.90 2.72 -18.23
C THR A 132 -12.86 1.28 -17.73
N LEU A 133 -11.78 0.61 -18.03
CA LEU A 133 -11.45 -0.70 -17.51
C LEU A 133 -10.05 -0.63 -16.92
N ARG A 134 -9.89 -1.08 -15.68
CA ARG A 134 -8.58 -1.21 -15.02
C ARG A 134 -8.47 -2.59 -14.40
N ASN A 135 -7.36 -3.24 -14.61
CA ASN A 135 -7.01 -4.48 -13.93
C ASN A 135 -5.73 -4.29 -13.13
N ASP A 136 -5.79 -4.61 -11.84
CA ASP A 136 -4.67 -4.54 -10.92
C ASP A 136 -4.27 -5.96 -10.46
N TRP A 137 -2.96 -6.21 -10.38
CA TRP A 137 -2.37 -7.43 -9.83
C TRP A 137 -1.58 -7.06 -8.58
N PHE A 138 -2.04 -7.56 -7.44
CA PHE A 138 -1.47 -7.26 -6.12
C PHE A 138 -0.53 -8.36 -5.65
N SER A 139 0.68 -8.01 -5.23
CA SER A 139 1.65 -8.98 -4.70
C SER A 139 1.29 -9.51 -3.30
N THR A 140 0.39 -8.83 -2.60
CA THR A 140 -0.03 -9.15 -1.22
C THR A 140 -1.07 -10.28 -1.15
N LEU A 141 -1.70 -10.59 -2.28
CA LEU A 141 -2.76 -11.60 -2.38
C LEU A 141 -2.24 -12.92 -2.94
N ALA A 142 -2.96 -14.01 -2.67
CA ALA A 142 -2.69 -15.31 -3.23
C ALA A 142 -2.71 -15.27 -4.77
N PRO A 143 -1.88 -16.07 -5.47
CA PRO A 143 -1.75 -16.02 -6.93
C PRO A 143 -3.09 -16.11 -7.67
N ASP A 144 -4.03 -16.91 -7.17
CA ASP A 144 -5.35 -17.12 -7.80
C ASP A 144 -6.33 -15.95 -7.59
N ASN A 145 -6.08 -15.10 -6.58
CA ASN A 145 -6.97 -14.01 -6.19
C ASN A 145 -6.34 -12.60 -6.35
N ARG A 146 -5.12 -12.51 -6.87
CA ARG A 146 -4.38 -11.25 -6.95
C ARG A 146 -4.86 -10.29 -8.04
N SER A 147 -5.67 -10.75 -8.99
CA SER A 147 -6.13 -9.97 -10.14
C SER A 147 -7.54 -9.47 -9.92
N ILE A 148 -7.75 -8.16 -10.12
CA ILE A 148 -9.04 -7.52 -9.92
C ILE A 148 -9.31 -6.55 -11.06
N LEU A 149 -10.51 -6.67 -11.63
CA LEU A 149 -11.01 -5.80 -12.68
C LEU A 149 -11.96 -4.75 -12.10
N TYR A 150 -11.73 -3.49 -12.44
CA TYR A 150 -12.55 -2.34 -12.07
C TYR A 150 -13.16 -1.71 -13.32
N PRO A 151 -14.42 -1.98 -13.62
CA PRO A 151 -15.14 -1.32 -14.70
C PRO A 151 -15.74 -0.01 -14.23
N SER A 152 -15.82 0.97 -15.13
CA SER A 152 -16.69 2.13 -14.95
C SER A 152 -17.36 2.53 -16.26
N VAL A 153 -18.55 3.12 -16.16
CA VAL A 153 -19.28 3.73 -17.27
C VAL A 153 -19.87 5.05 -16.83
N THR A 154 -19.68 6.07 -17.64
CA THR A 154 -20.24 7.41 -17.39
C THR A 154 -20.96 7.90 -18.64
N THR A 155 -22.15 8.43 -18.47
CA THR A 155 -22.92 9.08 -19.52
C THR A 155 -23.18 10.53 -19.15
N SER A 156 -23.04 11.42 -20.12
CA SER A 156 -23.28 12.85 -19.97
C SER A 156 -24.09 13.36 -21.15
N PHE A 157 -25.24 13.98 -20.85
CA PHE A 157 -26.14 14.53 -21.86
C PHE A 157 -26.38 16.02 -21.60
N ILE A 158 -25.96 16.87 -22.56
CA ILE A 158 -26.16 18.32 -22.54
C ILE A 158 -27.48 18.58 -23.31
N PHE A 159 -28.60 18.52 -22.58
CA PHE A 159 -29.91 18.66 -23.20
C PHE A 159 -30.17 20.09 -23.71
N SER A 160 -29.52 21.09 -23.14
CA SER A 160 -29.58 22.47 -23.65
C SER A 160 -29.08 22.59 -25.10
N ASP A 161 -28.03 21.86 -25.44
CA ASP A 161 -27.47 21.88 -26.78
C ASP A 161 -28.26 20.98 -27.73
N ALA A 162 -28.74 19.83 -27.25
CA ALA A 162 -29.55 18.89 -28.02
C ALA A 162 -30.89 19.51 -28.43
N PHE A 163 -31.50 20.34 -27.56
CA PHE A 163 -32.81 20.92 -27.75
C PHE A 163 -32.78 22.46 -27.84
N LYS A 164 -31.67 23.04 -28.29
CA LYS A 164 -31.43 24.48 -28.32
C LYS A 164 -32.58 25.33 -28.83
N SER A 165 -33.26 24.89 -29.88
CA SER A 165 -34.42 25.58 -30.48
C SER A 165 -35.72 25.53 -29.64
N ARG A 166 -35.75 24.67 -28.62
CA ARG A 166 -36.95 24.46 -27.75
C ARG A 166 -36.72 24.91 -26.31
N MET A 167 -35.52 25.43 -26.01
CA MET A 167 -35.19 25.87 -24.67
C MET A 167 -35.82 27.22 -24.34
N PRO A 168 -36.37 27.41 -23.12
CA PRO A 168 -36.85 28.69 -22.67
C PRO A 168 -35.70 29.65 -22.48
N ALA A 169 -35.91 30.95 -22.71
CA ALA A 169 -34.84 31.97 -22.68
C ALA A 169 -34.12 32.12 -21.34
N TRP A 170 -34.73 31.68 -20.24
CA TRP A 170 -34.11 31.72 -18.90
C TRP A 170 -33.15 30.56 -18.64
N LEU A 171 -33.19 29.47 -19.44
CA LEU A 171 -32.34 28.29 -19.27
C LEU A 171 -31.23 28.30 -20.34
N SER A 172 -30.08 28.84 -19.99
CA SER A 172 -28.92 28.96 -20.89
C SER A 172 -28.07 27.68 -20.99
N PHE A 173 -28.10 26.83 -19.96
CA PHE A 173 -27.33 25.58 -19.92
C PHE A 173 -28.03 24.54 -19.06
N GLY A 174 -28.06 23.28 -19.54
CA GLY A 174 -28.58 22.15 -18.80
C GLY A 174 -27.88 20.85 -19.18
N LYS A 175 -27.41 20.10 -18.18
CA LYS A 175 -26.65 18.85 -18.34
C LYS A 175 -27.10 17.83 -17.32
N ILE A 176 -27.26 16.58 -17.75
CA ILE A 176 -27.52 15.41 -16.91
C ILE A 176 -26.32 14.49 -16.99
N ARG A 177 -25.92 13.90 -15.87
CA ARG A 177 -24.86 12.89 -15.78
C ARG A 177 -25.34 11.67 -15.00
N ALA A 178 -24.93 10.49 -15.44
CA ALA A 178 -25.07 9.24 -14.72
C ALA A 178 -23.73 8.51 -14.78
N ALA A 179 -23.33 7.89 -13.68
CA ALA A 179 -22.08 7.13 -13.60
C ALA A 179 -22.28 5.87 -12.75
N TYR A 180 -21.62 4.81 -13.17
CA TYR A 180 -21.44 3.59 -12.40
C TYR A 180 -19.95 3.26 -12.38
N ALA A 181 -19.39 2.92 -11.22
CA ALA A 181 -18.00 2.50 -11.08
C ALA A 181 -17.88 1.49 -9.95
N GLU A 182 -17.00 0.52 -10.14
CA GLU A 182 -16.52 -0.37 -9.11
C GLU A 182 -15.10 0.05 -8.72
N VAL A 183 -14.82 0.03 -7.41
CA VAL A 183 -13.49 0.26 -6.85
C VAL A 183 -13.20 -0.82 -5.81
N GLY A 184 -11.96 -1.11 -5.58
CA GLY A 184 -11.55 -2.06 -4.57
C GLY A 184 -10.25 -1.64 -3.90
N ASP A 185 -9.98 -2.24 -2.74
CA ASP A 185 -8.77 -2.03 -1.95
C ASP A 185 -8.16 -3.38 -1.56
N ASP A 186 -6.82 -3.46 -1.60
CA ASP A 186 -6.03 -4.60 -1.16
C ASP A 186 -5.29 -4.33 0.15
N ASN A 187 -5.89 -3.58 1.08
CA ASN A 187 -5.29 -3.25 2.37
C ASN A 187 -5.09 -4.50 3.24
N VAL A 188 -4.24 -5.39 2.76
CA VAL A 188 -3.91 -6.68 3.36
C VAL A 188 -2.40 -6.78 3.51
N ASP A 189 -1.95 -7.22 4.68
CA ASP A 189 -0.53 -7.48 4.91
C ASP A 189 -0.02 -8.63 4.04
N ALA A 190 1.22 -8.51 3.58
CA ALA A 190 1.88 -9.57 2.82
C ALA A 190 1.89 -10.89 3.61
N TYR A 191 1.70 -12.00 2.89
CA TYR A 191 1.64 -13.36 3.45
C TYR A 191 0.46 -13.67 4.39
N SER A 192 -0.54 -12.81 4.52
CA SER A 192 -1.75 -13.07 5.33
C SER A 192 -2.56 -14.29 4.87
N HIS A 193 -2.31 -14.78 3.65
CA HIS A 193 -2.93 -15.96 3.07
C HIS A 193 -2.17 -17.27 3.37
N SER A 194 -0.98 -17.19 3.99
CA SER A 194 -0.09 -18.34 4.19
C SER A 194 0.30 -18.51 5.66
N LEU A 195 0.37 -19.75 6.09
CA LEU A 195 1.03 -20.10 7.35
C LEU A 195 2.54 -20.18 7.12
N TYR A 196 3.31 -19.65 8.05
CA TYR A 196 4.75 -19.81 8.08
C TYR A 196 5.23 -20.13 9.49
N TYR A 197 6.42 -20.72 9.58
CA TYR A 197 7.05 -20.98 10.87
C TYR A 197 7.86 -19.77 11.30
N GLN A 198 7.69 -19.40 12.55
CA GLN A 198 8.51 -18.39 13.21
C GLN A 198 9.52 -19.09 14.09
N VAL A 199 10.81 -18.75 13.92
CA VAL A 199 11.87 -19.27 14.79
C VAL A 199 11.79 -18.56 16.13
N ASN A 200 11.67 -19.35 17.19
CA ASN A 200 11.65 -18.83 18.55
C ASN A 200 13.07 -18.58 19.05
N ASN A 201 13.20 -17.67 20.03
CA ASN A 201 14.47 -17.42 20.70
C ASN A 201 14.90 -18.60 21.62
N ASN A 202 14.02 -19.55 21.84
CA ASN A 202 14.30 -20.75 22.61
C ASN A 202 14.95 -21.79 21.71
N SER A 203 15.97 -22.45 22.24
CA SER A 203 16.62 -23.58 21.58
C SER A 203 16.42 -24.84 22.42
N TYR A 204 16.37 -25.97 21.74
CA TYR A 204 16.25 -27.29 22.35
C TYR A 204 17.59 -28.03 22.20
N PRO A 205 18.13 -28.63 23.27
CA PRO A 205 19.34 -29.43 23.15
C PRO A 205 19.01 -30.74 22.38
N SER A 206 19.73 -30.94 21.29
CA SER A 206 19.63 -32.19 20.52
C SER A 206 20.34 -33.34 21.25
N PRO A 207 20.11 -34.60 20.92
CA PRO A 207 20.86 -35.74 21.46
C PRO A 207 22.37 -35.66 21.23
N SER A 208 22.82 -34.94 20.22
CA SER A 208 24.24 -34.66 19.96
C SER A 208 24.83 -33.52 20.82
N GLY A 209 24.01 -32.83 21.62
CA GLY A 209 24.42 -31.70 22.46
C GLY A 209 24.35 -30.34 21.78
N ASP A 210 23.96 -30.27 20.51
CA ASP A 210 23.80 -29.02 19.79
C ASP A 210 22.48 -28.32 20.17
N LEU A 211 22.48 -27.00 20.20
CA LEU A 211 21.25 -26.22 20.40
C LEU A 211 20.52 -26.04 19.07
N VAL A 212 19.38 -26.69 18.95
CA VAL A 212 18.52 -26.62 17.74
C VAL A 212 17.43 -25.56 17.94
N PRO A 213 17.25 -24.62 17.01
CA PRO A 213 16.17 -23.63 17.11
C PRO A 213 14.80 -24.31 17.06
N VAL A 214 13.89 -23.85 17.91
CA VAL A 214 12.50 -24.31 17.94
C VAL A 214 11.64 -23.33 17.15
N GLY A 215 10.77 -23.85 16.30
CA GLY A 215 9.82 -23.04 15.54
C GLY A 215 8.39 -23.26 16.03
N SER A 216 7.60 -22.22 15.93
CA SER A 216 6.14 -22.29 16.13
C SER A 216 5.43 -21.73 14.90
N ILE A 217 4.17 -22.13 14.74
CA ILE A 217 3.32 -21.48 13.71
C ILE A 217 3.13 -20.02 14.09
N SER A 218 3.37 -19.11 13.13
CA SER A 218 3.41 -17.66 13.34
C SER A 218 2.05 -17.02 13.63
N ALA A 219 0.94 -17.73 13.39
CA ALA A 219 -0.37 -17.13 13.43
C ALA A 219 -1.25 -17.65 14.55
N SER A 220 -1.87 -16.73 15.29
CA SER A 220 -3.04 -17.01 16.16
C SER A 220 -4.35 -17.08 15.37
N THR A 221 -4.35 -16.71 14.10
CA THR A 221 -5.49 -16.70 13.17
C THR A 221 -5.23 -17.66 12.02
N ILE A 222 -6.25 -18.40 11.59
CA ILE A 222 -6.16 -19.26 10.40
C ILE A 222 -6.11 -18.36 9.16
N PRO A 223 -5.07 -18.45 8.31
CA PRO A 223 -5.00 -17.69 7.08
C PRO A 223 -6.13 -18.08 6.13
N ASN A 224 -6.68 -17.09 5.45
CA ASN A 224 -7.68 -17.33 4.44
C ASN A 224 -7.02 -17.35 3.04
N ALA A 225 -6.87 -18.55 2.46
CA ALA A 225 -6.33 -18.73 1.11
C ALA A 225 -7.23 -18.07 0.02
N ASN A 226 -8.51 -17.87 0.32
CA ASN A 226 -9.49 -17.23 -0.57
C ASN A 226 -9.65 -15.74 -0.30
N LEU A 227 -8.67 -15.13 0.38
CA LEU A 227 -8.69 -13.70 0.66
C LEU A 227 -8.80 -12.91 -0.66
N ARG A 228 -9.84 -12.10 -0.75
CA ARG A 228 -10.12 -11.23 -1.89
C ARG A 228 -10.09 -9.78 -1.42
N PRO A 229 -9.76 -8.84 -2.31
CA PRO A 229 -9.89 -7.43 -2.00
C PRO A 229 -11.33 -7.06 -1.70
N LEU A 230 -11.50 -6.01 -0.93
CA LEU A 230 -12.81 -5.37 -0.74
C LEU A 230 -13.25 -4.73 -2.07
N ARG A 231 -14.54 -4.88 -2.37
CA ARG A 231 -15.23 -4.15 -3.44
C ARG A 231 -16.27 -3.22 -2.85
#